data_734306bd074074b5489e334e9b094de2
#
_entry.id   734306bd074074b5489e334e9b094de2
#
_cell.length_a   1.000
_cell.length_b   1.000
_cell.length_c   1.000
_cell.angle_alpha   90.00
_cell.angle_beta   90.00
_cell.angle_gamma   90.00
#
_symmetry.space_group_name_H-M   'P 1'
#
loop_
_entity.id
_entity.type
_entity.pdbx_description
1 polymer ?
#
loop_
_entity_poly.entity_id
_entity_poly.type
_entity_poly.pdbx_seq_one_letter_code
_entity_poly.pdbx_strand_id
1 'polypeptide(L)'
;MVWVKDTLQWAKAETAAHKAAPQKSLPRYPQGVSEHPSTSEVFALMSWRDRRLFAISQAGFVEKFVDALVWALFPVFLVSRGASLTEVGWIVGVYGFVWGGSQLFTGRLSDHVGRFWPNVLGMWICGAGVAMVVMGTGGLWWSVSAGVAGFGMALLYPNLSAAVADITPPAWRGSVIGIYRFWRDLGYAIGALGLGLAANLTGAVEAAFWFVAISMFVSGCLLFWLSSEAHPRLNPAIQEGPEV
;
A
#
# COMPACT_ATOMS: atom_id res chain seq x y z
N MET A 1 -20.70 28.76 -2.65
CA MET A 1 -20.77 27.67 -3.65
C MET A 1 -19.52 27.77 -4.50
N VAL A 2 -18.50 26.89 -4.25
CA VAL A 2 -17.25 26.91 -5.01
C VAL A 2 -17.52 26.14 -6.31
N TRP A 3 -17.42 26.80 -7.45
CA TRP A 3 -17.51 26.16 -8.76
C TRP A 3 -16.27 25.26 -8.94
N VAL A 4 -16.45 23.97 -8.78
CA VAL A 4 -15.43 23.00 -9.16
C VAL A 4 -15.40 22.98 -10.69
N LYS A 5 -14.31 23.48 -11.29
CA LYS A 5 -14.10 23.37 -12.74
C LYS A 5 -14.14 21.90 -13.15
N ASP A 6 -14.88 21.62 -14.22
CA ASP A 6 -14.95 20.28 -14.80
C ASP A 6 -13.52 19.80 -15.19
N THR A 7 -13.06 18.77 -14.52
CA THR A 7 -11.73 18.18 -14.75
C THR A 7 -11.66 17.36 -16.04
N LEU A 8 -12.80 17.14 -16.71
CA LEU A 8 -12.88 16.36 -17.97
C LEU A 8 -12.02 16.98 -19.09
N GLN A 9 -11.98 18.31 -19.17
CA GLN A 9 -11.16 19.01 -20.16
C GLN A 9 -9.67 18.76 -19.92
N TRP A 10 -9.24 18.76 -18.67
CA TRP A 10 -7.85 18.43 -18.29
C TRP A 10 -7.50 16.99 -18.62
N ALA A 11 -8.37 16.04 -18.32
CA ALA A 11 -8.17 14.63 -18.64
C ALA A 11 -8.07 14.40 -20.16
N LYS A 12 -8.89 15.11 -20.96
CA LYS A 12 -8.81 15.07 -22.43
C LYS A 12 -7.50 15.66 -22.95
N ALA A 13 -7.07 16.80 -22.41
CA ALA A 13 -5.81 17.43 -22.78
C ALA A 13 -4.60 16.55 -22.41
N GLU A 14 -4.60 15.94 -21.22
CA GLU A 14 -3.57 14.99 -20.79
C GLU A 14 -3.52 13.76 -21.70
N THR A 15 -4.67 13.21 -22.08
CA THR A 15 -4.77 12.07 -23.01
C THR A 15 -4.25 12.44 -24.40
N ALA A 16 -4.55 13.64 -24.89
CA ALA A 16 -4.07 14.13 -26.18
C ALA A 16 -2.54 14.36 -26.16
N ALA A 17 -2.02 14.98 -25.11
CA ALA A 17 -0.59 15.17 -24.92
C ALA A 17 0.16 13.83 -24.81
N HIS A 18 -0.45 12.85 -24.16
CA HIS A 18 0.10 11.50 -24.01
C HIS A 18 0.18 10.77 -25.37
N LYS A 19 -0.86 10.89 -26.22
CA LYS A 19 -0.84 10.34 -27.58
C LYS A 19 0.18 11.01 -28.49
N ALA A 20 0.50 12.28 -28.23
CA ALA A 20 1.49 13.05 -29.02
C ALA A 20 2.93 12.85 -28.54
N ALA A 21 3.15 12.27 -27.35
CA ALA A 21 4.48 12.06 -26.80
C ALA A 21 5.26 10.98 -27.56
N PRO A 22 6.60 11.12 -27.73
CA PRO A 22 7.43 10.09 -28.33
C PRO A 22 7.30 8.76 -27.60
N GLN A 23 7.12 7.68 -28.34
CA GLN A 23 6.84 6.33 -27.79
C GLN A 23 7.93 5.84 -26.80
N LYS A 24 9.15 6.38 -26.90
CA LYS A 24 10.29 6.07 -26.02
C LYS A 24 10.15 6.67 -24.61
N SER A 25 9.29 7.68 -24.42
CA SER A 25 9.07 8.37 -23.13
C SER A 25 7.82 7.89 -22.37
N LEU A 26 7.03 7.01 -22.97
CA LEU A 26 5.80 6.51 -22.36
C LEU A 26 6.08 5.39 -21.36
N PRO A 27 5.41 5.37 -20.19
CA PRO A 27 5.45 4.22 -19.32
C PRO A 27 5.04 2.96 -20.10
N ARG A 28 5.70 1.81 -19.82
CA ARG A 28 5.29 0.54 -20.41
C ARG A 28 3.93 0.13 -19.84
N TYR A 29 2.90 0.36 -20.61
CA TYR A 29 1.55 -0.11 -20.29
C TYR A 29 1.42 -1.62 -20.45
N PRO A 30 0.41 -2.26 -19.82
CA PRO A 30 0.09 -3.65 -20.05
C PRO A 30 -0.12 -3.91 -21.55
N GLN A 31 0.66 -4.85 -22.10
CA GLN A 31 0.56 -5.17 -23.54
C GLN A 31 -0.73 -5.91 -23.85
N GLY A 32 -1.31 -5.67 -25.02
CA GLY A 32 -2.51 -6.36 -25.50
C GLY A 32 -3.82 -5.87 -24.87
N VAL A 33 -3.82 -4.67 -24.27
CA VAL A 33 -5.03 -4.04 -23.72
C VAL A 33 -5.57 -3.04 -24.73
N SER A 34 -6.89 -3.02 -24.90
CA SER A 34 -7.57 -2.04 -25.77
C SER A 34 -7.38 -0.60 -25.26
N GLU A 35 -7.52 0.41 -26.13
CA GLU A 35 -7.48 1.82 -25.72
C GLU A 35 -8.54 2.16 -24.65
N HIS A 36 -9.68 1.45 -24.68
CA HIS A 36 -10.79 1.59 -23.75
C HIS A 36 -11.21 0.21 -23.22
N PRO A 37 -10.46 -0.36 -22.25
CA PRO A 37 -10.77 -1.66 -21.68
C PRO A 37 -12.10 -1.63 -20.92
N SER A 38 -12.83 -2.72 -20.94
CA SER A 38 -14.01 -2.90 -20.10
C SER A 38 -13.62 -2.98 -18.62
N THR A 39 -14.55 -2.68 -17.71
CA THR A 39 -14.31 -2.79 -16.26
C THR A 39 -13.86 -4.19 -15.85
N SER A 40 -14.41 -5.24 -16.48
CA SER A 40 -14.01 -6.63 -16.23
C SER A 40 -12.58 -6.93 -16.69
N GLU A 41 -12.14 -6.33 -17.79
CA GLU A 41 -10.77 -6.46 -18.28
C GLU A 41 -9.78 -5.75 -17.35
N VAL A 42 -10.11 -4.53 -16.90
CA VAL A 42 -9.30 -3.82 -15.89
C VAL A 42 -9.26 -4.59 -14.58
N PHE A 43 -10.37 -5.19 -14.14
CA PHE A 43 -10.40 -6.03 -12.95
C PHE A 43 -9.47 -7.24 -13.10
N ALA A 44 -9.49 -7.92 -14.22
CA ALA A 44 -8.60 -9.05 -14.50
C ALA A 44 -7.11 -8.63 -14.53
N LEU A 45 -6.79 -7.45 -15.10
CA LEU A 45 -5.44 -6.89 -15.09
C LEU A 45 -4.94 -6.65 -13.66
N MET A 46 -5.77 -6.01 -12.84
CA MET A 46 -5.44 -5.68 -11.45
C MET A 46 -5.30 -6.91 -10.55
N SER A 47 -5.99 -8.01 -10.89
CA SER A 47 -6.14 -9.16 -10.00
C SER A 47 -5.18 -10.32 -10.31
N TRP A 48 -4.79 -10.53 -11.62
CA TRP A 48 -3.94 -11.69 -12.02
C TRP A 48 -3.23 -11.57 -13.37
N ARG A 49 -3.69 -10.71 -14.30
CA ARG A 49 -3.12 -10.67 -15.67
C ARG A 49 -1.84 -9.86 -15.78
N ASP A 50 -1.73 -8.73 -15.06
CA ASP A 50 -0.52 -7.91 -15.04
C ASP A 50 0.19 -8.06 -13.69
N ARG A 51 1.42 -8.54 -13.71
CA ARG A 51 2.22 -8.81 -12.50
C ARG A 51 2.41 -7.58 -11.62
N ARG A 52 2.61 -6.40 -12.22
CA ARG A 52 2.88 -5.15 -11.48
C ARG A 52 1.60 -4.62 -10.82
N LEU A 53 0.50 -4.60 -11.58
CA LEU A 53 -0.80 -4.17 -11.06
C LEU A 53 -1.27 -5.11 -9.94
N PHE A 54 -1.10 -6.43 -10.14
CA PHE A 54 -1.36 -7.43 -9.10
C PHE A 54 -0.49 -7.21 -7.86
N ALA A 55 0.82 -6.98 -8.03
CA ALA A 55 1.74 -6.76 -6.92
C ALA A 55 1.33 -5.55 -6.07
N ILE A 56 0.90 -4.46 -6.70
CA ILE A 56 0.45 -3.26 -5.97
C ILE A 56 -0.94 -3.49 -5.35
N SER A 57 -1.85 -4.18 -6.05
CA SER A 57 -3.19 -4.47 -5.53
C SER A 57 -3.16 -5.36 -4.30
N GLN A 58 -2.36 -6.44 -4.31
CA GLN A 58 -2.20 -7.32 -3.16
C GLN A 58 -1.50 -6.61 -2.00
N ALA A 59 -0.54 -5.70 -2.27
CA ALA A 59 0.09 -4.91 -1.21
C ALA A 59 -0.91 -3.95 -0.54
N GLY A 60 -1.76 -3.28 -1.34
CA GLY A 60 -2.83 -2.45 -0.81
C GLY A 60 -3.89 -3.24 -0.05
N PHE A 61 -4.19 -4.47 -0.47
CA PHE A 61 -5.08 -5.39 0.23
C PHE A 61 -4.53 -5.78 1.61
N VAL A 62 -3.24 -6.18 1.67
CA VAL A 62 -2.59 -6.62 2.92
C VAL A 62 -2.30 -5.44 3.86
N GLU A 63 -1.99 -4.26 3.33
CA GLU A 63 -1.82 -3.03 4.13
C GLU A 63 -3.03 -2.78 5.05
N LYS A 64 -4.24 -3.10 4.59
CA LYS A 64 -5.47 -2.91 5.38
C LYS A 64 -5.64 -3.85 6.56
N PHE A 65 -4.90 -4.94 6.61
CA PHE A 65 -4.84 -5.80 7.80
C PHE A 65 -4.28 -5.03 9.01
N VAL A 66 -3.34 -4.12 8.78
CA VAL A 66 -2.78 -3.26 9.82
C VAL A 66 -3.85 -2.31 10.37
N ASP A 67 -4.63 -1.68 9.50
CA ASP A 67 -5.73 -0.81 9.94
C ASP A 67 -6.77 -1.60 10.77
N ALA A 68 -7.16 -2.80 10.31
CA ALA A 68 -8.06 -3.67 11.06
C ALA A 68 -7.48 -4.01 12.45
N LEU A 69 -6.18 -4.33 12.54
CA LEU A 69 -5.50 -4.61 13.79
C LEU A 69 -5.47 -3.40 14.72
N VAL A 70 -4.99 -2.26 14.22
CA VAL A 70 -4.73 -1.05 15.03
C VAL A 70 -6.02 -0.46 15.60
N TRP A 71 -7.08 -0.46 14.82
CA TRP A 71 -8.36 0.14 15.27
C TRP A 71 -9.26 -0.82 16.06
N ALA A 72 -9.10 -2.14 15.90
CA ALA A 72 -9.93 -3.10 16.61
C ALA A 72 -9.24 -3.83 17.76
N LEU A 73 -8.09 -4.50 17.49
CA LEU A 73 -7.47 -5.40 18.45
C LEU A 73 -6.34 -4.78 19.27
N PHE A 74 -5.63 -3.78 18.75
CA PHE A 74 -4.51 -3.19 19.48
C PHE A 74 -4.95 -2.53 20.80
N PRO A 75 -6.03 -1.75 20.87
CA PRO A 75 -6.55 -1.24 22.15
C PRO A 75 -6.90 -2.37 23.12
N VAL A 76 -7.54 -3.43 22.64
CA VAL A 76 -7.94 -4.60 23.47
C VAL A 76 -6.70 -5.30 24.02
N PHE A 77 -5.69 -5.51 23.19
CA PHE A 77 -4.40 -6.06 23.60
C PHE A 77 -3.74 -5.23 24.71
N LEU A 78 -3.64 -3.91 24.53
CA LEU A 78 -3.03 -3.02 25.51
C LEU A 78 -3.75 -3.05 26.86
N VAL A 79 -5.08 -3.01 26.85
CA VAL A 79 -5.89 -3.12 28.08
C VAL A 79 -5.68 -4.48 28.76
N SER A 80 -5.64 -5.58 28.00
CA SER A 80 -5.38 -6.91 28.55
C SER A 80 -3.99 -7.04 29.20
N ARG A 81 -3.06 -6.16 28.82
CA ARG A 81 -1.70 -6.05 29.39
C ARG A 81 -1.59 -5.03 30.52
N GLY A 82 -2.73 -4.49 30.98
CA GLY A 82 -2.81 -3.59 32.13
C GLY A 82 -2.59 -2.11 31.78
N ALA A 83 -2.56 -1.72 30.51
CA ALA A 83 -2.49 -0.32 30.13
C ALA A 83 -3.81 0.39 30.47
N SER A 84 -3.73 1.59 31.03
CA SER A 84 -4.87 2.46 31.27
C SER A 84 -5.42 2.98 29.92
N LEU A 85 -6.70 3.39 29.90
CA LEU A 85 -7.32 3.96 28.67
C LEU A 85 -6.57 5.20 28.16
N THR A 86 -5.97 5.99 29.06
CA THR A 86 -5.15 7.14 28.69
C THR A 86 -3.87 6.70 27.98
N GLU A 87 -3.20 5.68 28.47
CA GLU A 87 -2.01 5.10 27.83
C GLU A 87 -2.35 4.50 26.47
N VAL A 88 -3.47 3.78 26.36
CA VAL A 88 -3.97 3.24 25.08
C VAL A 88 -4.20 4.36 24.07
N GLY A 89 -4.90 5.43 24.49
CA GLY A 89 -5.13 6.60 23.63
C GLY A 89 -3.82 7.26 23.18
N TRP A 90 -2.83 7.36 24.08
CA TRP A 90 -1.52 7.90 23.75
C TRP A 90 -0.77 7.02 22.74
N ILE A 91 -0.68 5.69 22.99
CA ILE A 91 0.04 4.75 22.15
C ILE A 91 -0.57 4.71 20.73
N VAL A 92 -1.90 4.59 20.63
CA VAL A 92 -2.60 4.61 19.34
C VAL A 92 -2.49 5.98 18.67
N GLY A 93 -2.50 7.05 19.46
CA GLY A 93 -2.24 8.41 19.00
C GLY A 93 -0.86 8.59 18.37
N VAL A 94 0.18 7.98 18.93
CA VAL A 94 1.55 7.96 18.36
C VAL A 94 1.55 7.32 16.98
N TYR A 95 0.87 6.17 16.80
CA TYR A 95 0.71 5.56 15.48
C TYR A 95 0.12 6.55 14.47
N GLY A 96 -1.03 7.14 14.79
CA GLY A 96 -1.72 8.09 13.90
C GLY A 96 -0.92 9.35 13.60
N PHE A 97 -0.25 9.91 14.62
CA PHE A 97 0.57 11.10 14.48
C PHE A 97 1.80 10.85 13.60
N VAL A 98 2.51 9.75 13.81
CA VAL A 98 3.67 9.38 12.98
C VAL A 98 3.22 9.05 11.57
N TRP A 99 2.15 8.28 11.41
CA TRP A 99 1.58 7.98 10.09
C TRP A 99 1.19 9.26 9.33
N GLY A 100 0.37 10.12 9.91
CA GLY A 100 -0.09 11.34 9.26
C GLY A 100 1.03 12.36 9.02
N GLY A 101 1.86 12.62 10.05
CA GLY A 101 2.94 13.59 9.98
C GLY A 101 4.04 13.20 8.99
N SER A 102 4.41 11.93 8.95
CA SER A 102 5.46 11.46 8.04
C SER A 102 5.04 11.51 6.56
N GLN A 103 3.75 11.49 6.24
CA GLN A 103 3.27 11.58 4.84
C GLN A 103 3.73 12.88 4.15
N LEU A 104 3.94 13.97 4.91
CA LEU A 104 4.45 15.22 4.35
C LEU A 104 5.84 15.08 3.72
N PHE A 105 6.63 14.12 4.20
CA PHE A 105 7.99 13.87 3.74
C PHE A 105 8.08 12.65 2.83
N THR A 106 7.34 11.57 3.15
CA THR A 106 7.40 10.31 2.40
C THR A 106 6.87 10.43 0.99
N GLY A 107 5.89 11.29 0.74
CA GLY A 107 5.42 11.61 -0.61
C GLY A 107 6.54 12.23 -1.46
N ARG A 108 7.19 13.29 -0.97
CA ARG A 108 8.32 13.93 -1.66
C ARG A 108 9.50 12.98 -1.86
N LEU A 109 9.83 12.17 -0.85
CA LEU A 109 10.88 11.17 -0.94
C LEU A 109 10.58 10.21 -2.10
N SER A 110 9.37 9.70 -2.17
CA SER A 110 8.92 8.78 -3.21
C SER A 110 8.95 9.40 -4.62
N ASP A 111 8.69 10.70 -4.75
CA ASP A 111 8.80 11.40 -6.03
C ASP A 111 10.26 11.45 -6.55
N HIS A 112 11.25 11.49 -5.64
CA HIS A 112 12.66 11.54 -6.00
C HIS A 112 13.30 10.15 -6.18
N VAL A 113 13.00 9.19 -5.28
CA VAL A 113 13.63 7.86 -5.31
C VAL A 113 12.83 6.83 -6.10
N GLY A 114 11.60 7.19 -6.54
CA GLY A 114 10.64 6.29 -7.17
C GLY A 114 9.79 5.52 -6.16
N ARG A 115 8.69 4.94 -6.64
CA ARG A 115 7.64 4.29 -5.81
C ARG A 115 8.04 2.92 -5.27
N PHE A 116 9.00 2.24 -5.93
CA PHE A 116 9.33 0.85 -5.62
C PHE A 116 9.85 0.65 -4.19
N TRP A 117 10.97 1.31 -3.85
CA TRP A 117 11.60 1.14 -2.54
C TRP A 117 10.75 1.63 -1.37
N PRO A 118 10.09 2.81 -1.44
CA PRO A 118 9.18 3.22 -0.38
C PRO A 118 8.06 2.19 -0.10
N ASN A 119 7.50 1.58 -1.15
CA ASN A 119 6.45 0.56 -0.97
C ASN A 119 6.98 -0.73 -0.35
N VAL A 120 8.12 -1.26 -0.83
CA VAL A 120 8.71 -2.49 -0.28
C VAL A 120 9.16 -2.30 1.16
N LEU A 121 9.92 -1.23 1.43
CA LEU A 121 10.40 -0.92 2.78
C LEU A 121 9.24 -0.60 3.72
N GLY A 122 8.21 0.10 3.23
CA GLY A 122 7.02 0.38 4.01
C GLY A 122 6.33 -0.88 4.51
N MET A 123 6.20 -1.91 3.65
CA MET A 123 5.64 -3.21 4.06
C MET A 123 6.48 -3.87 5.17
N TRP A 124 7.80 -3.91 5.02
CA TRP A 124 8.68 -4.56 5.99
C TRP A 124 8.78 -3.77 7.30
N ILE A 125 8.93 -2.44 7.24
CA ILE A 125 8.99 -1.59 8.43
C ILE A 125 7.67 -1.65 9.21
N CYS A 126 6.53 -1.59 8.51
CA CYS A 126 5.24 -1.70 9.16
C CYS A 126 5.05 -3.08 9.80
N GLY A 127 5.38 -4.17 9.10
CA GLY A 127 5.37 -5.53 9.63
C GLY A 127 6.27 -5.70 10.85
N ALA A 128 7.47 -5.11 10.83
CA ALA A 128 8.38 -5.10 11.97
C ALA A 128 7.78 -4.35 13.17
N GLY A 129 7.20 -3.17 12.97
CA GLY A 129 6.52 -2.41 14.01
C GLY A 129 5.37 -3.19 14.66
N VAL A 130 4.57 -3.89 13.86
CA VAL A 130 3.49 -4.76 14.35
C VAL A 130 4.05 -5.94 15.16
N ALA A 131 5.10 -6.62 14.68
CA ALA A 131 5.76 -7.71 15.41
C ALA A 131 6.36 -7.23 16.75
N MET A 132 6.99 -6.06 16.76
CA MET A 132 7.58 -5.46 17.98
C MET A 132 6.55 -5.30 19.09
N VAL A 133 5.27 -5.03 18.79
CA VAL A 133 4.23 -4.85 19.83
C VAL A 133 4.19 -6.06 20.77
N VAL A 134 4.26 -7.26 20.24
CA VAL A 134 4.14 -8.52 21.01
C VAL A 134 5.49 -9.05 21.52
N MET A 135 6.59 -8.49 21.05
CA MET A 135 7.96 -8.90 21.46
C MET A 135 8.44 -8.23 22.75
N GLY A 136 7.72 -7.23 23.25
CA GLY A 136 8.10 -6.52 24.47
C GLY A 136 6.90 -5.99 25.25
N THR A 137 7.17 -5.32 26.36
CA THR A 137 6.13 -4.82 27.26
C THR A 137 6.42 -3.39 27.72
N GLY A 138 5.34 -2.70 28.14
CA GLY A 138 5.42 -1.36 28.69
C GLY A 138 5.10 -0.24 27.69
N GLY A 139 4.55 0.86 28.20
CA GLY A 139 4.00 1.95 27.40
C GLY A 139 5.00 2.58 26.42
N LEU A 140 6.28 2.73 26.84
CA LEU A 140 7.32 3.25 25.94
C LEU A 140 7.62 2.31 24.78
N TRP A 141 7.74 0.99 25.05
CA TRP A 141 7.98 -0.02 24.02
C TRP A 141 6.83 -0.06 23.01
N TRP A 142 5.60 -0.09 23.48
CA TRP A 142 4.41 -0.08 22.62
C TRP A 142 4.28 1.21 21.82
N SER A 143 4.65 2.37 22.41
CA SER A 143 4.67 3.65 21.68
C SER A 143 5.71 3.66 20.55
N VAL A 144 6.91 3.14 20.81
CA VAL A 144 7.96 3.00 19.79
C VAL A 144 7.49 2.04 18.68
N SER A 145 6.94 0.89 19.04
CA SER A 145 6.40 -0.09 18.09
C SER A 145 5.30 0.50 17.21
N ALA A 146 4.37 1.25 17.83
CA ALA A 146 3.30 1.98 17.14
C ALA A 146 3.87 3.04 16.18
N GLY A 147 4.90 3.78 16.61
CA GLY A 147 5.60 4.75 15.76
C GLY A 147 6.28 4.11 14.56
N VAL A 148 6.96 2.97 14.73
CA VAL A 148 7.59 2.22 13.64
C VAL A 148 6.53 1.72 12.64
N ALA A 149 5.43 1.14 13.13
CA ALA A 149 4.33 0.72 12.27
C ALA A 149 3.71 1.90 11.52
N GLY A 150 3.46 3.03 12.20
CA GLY A 150 2.92 4.25 11.60
C GLY A 150 3.84 4.85 10.53
N PHE A 151 5.16 4.82 10.74
CA PHE A 151 6.12 5.26 9.72
C PHE A 151 6.10 4.35 8.48
N GLY A 152 6.05 3.03 8.68
CA GLY A 152 5.86 2.08 7.58
C GLY A 152 4.58 2.38 6.78
N MET A 153 3.46 2.64 7.46
CA MET A 153 2.20 3.03 6.82
C MET A 153 2.30 4.35 6.06
N ALA A 154 3.08 5.32 6.56
CA ALA A 154 3.30 6.59 5.86
C ALA A 154 4.06 6.41 4.53
N LEU A 155 4.92 5.39 4.42
CA LEU A 155 5.59 5.02 3.18
C LEU A 155 4.64 4.34 2.19
N LEU A 156 3.59 3.65 2.66
CA LEU A 156 2.69 2.84 1.83
C LEU A 156 1.51 3.64 1.29
N TYR A 157 0.79 4.29 2.18
CA TYR A 157 -0.55 4.81 1.91
C TYR A 157 -0.64 5.73 0.67
N PRO A 158 0.17 6.80 0.54
CA PRO A 158 0.16 7.63 -0.66
C PRO A 158 0.82 6.95 -1.85
N ASN A 159 1.88 6.18 -1.61
CA ASN A 159 2.76 5.69 -2.65
C ASN A 159 2.18 4.51 -3.45
N LEU A 160 1.43 3.61 -2.81
CA LEU A 160 0.74 2.52 -3.52
C LEU A 160 -0.32 3.08 -4.49
N SER A 161 -1.10 4.06 -4.05
CA SER A 161 -2.10 4.72 -4.91
C SER A 161 -1.44 5.48 -6.07
N ALA A 162 -0.33 6.18 -5.80
CA ALA A 162 0.44 6.88 -6.82
C ALA A 162 1.09 5.89 -7.81
N ALA A 163 1.63 4.77 -7.33
CA ALA A 163 2.22 3.73 -8.19
C ALA A 163 1.20 3.15 -9.17
N VAL A 164 -0.04 2.94 -8.74
CA VAL A 164 -1.14 2.51 -9.63
C VAL A 164 -1.41 3.57 -10.69
N ALA A 165 -1.49 4.84 -10.31
CA ALA A 165 -1.76 5.95 -11.23
C ALA A 165 -0.62 6.16 -12.25
N ASP A 166 0.64 5.99 -11.81
CA ASP A 166 1.84 6.21 -12.64
C ASP A 166 1.97 5.17 -13.78
N ILE A 167 1.52 3.93 -13.56
CA ILE A 167 1.60 2.85 -14.56
C ILE A 167 0.33 2.70 -15.39
N THR A 168 -0.66 3.57 -15.21
CA THR A 168 -1.97 3.45 -15.86
C THR A 168 -2.21 4.61 -16.83
N PRO A 169 -2.67 4.32 -18.07
CA PRO A 169 -3.06 5.34 -19.04
C PRO A 169 -4.13 6.29 -18.48
N PRO A 170 -4.08 7.60 -18.81
CA PRO A 170 -5.09 8.56 -18.37
C PRO A 170 -6.52 8.17 -18.73
N ALA A 171 -6.72 7.51 -19.88
CA ALA A 171 -8.04 7.16 -20.42
C ALA A 171 -8.89 6.27 -19.50
N TRP A 172 -8.27 5.37 -18.74
CA TRP A 172 -8.97 4.43 -17.84
C TRP A 172 -8.41 4.39 -16.40
N ARG A 173 -7.59 5.39 -16.03
CA ARG A 173 -7.00 5.55 -14.69
C ARG A 173 -8.06 5.55 -13.59
N GLY A 174 -9.22 6.16 -13.82
CA GLY A 174 -10.33 6.17 -12.86
C GLY A 174 -10.83 4.77 -12.52
N SER A 175 -10.99 3.90 -13.52
CA SER A 175 -11.43 2.50 -13.33
C SER A 175 -10.39 1.70 -12.53
N VAL A 176 -9.10 1.89 -12.81
CA VAL A 176 -8.01 1.22 -12.10
C VAL A 176 -7.96 1.64 -10.64
N ILE A 177 -8.05 2.95 -10.36
CA ILE A 177 -8.09 3.46 -8.99
C ILE A 177 -9.33 2.94 -8.24
N GLY A 178 -10.47 2.85 -8.91
CA GLY A 178 -11.69 2.27 -8.34
C GLY A 178 -11.52 0.80 -7.94
N ILE A 179 -10.94 -0.02 -8.83
CA ILE A 179 -10.67 -1.44 -8.56
C ILE A 179 -9.57 -1.62 -7.51
N TYR A 180 -8.52 -0.78 -7.52
CA TYR A 180 -7.51 -0.76 -6.46
C TYR A 180 -8.15 -0.51 -5.09
N ARG A 181 -9.04 0.48 -4.99
CA ARG A 181 -9.78 0.78 -3.75
C ARG A 181 -10.67 -0.38 -3.33
N PHE A 182 -11.36 -1.02 -4.28
CA PHE A 182 -12.15 -2.22 -3.98
C PHE A 182 -11.31 -3.31 -3.31
N TRP A 183 -10.14 -3.67 -3.88
CA TRP A 183 -9.25 -4.65 -3.27
C TRP A 183 -8.75 -4.23 -1.90
N ARG A 184 -8.38 -2.98 -1.77
CA ARG A 184 -7.91 -2.39 -0.52
C ARG A 184 -8.99 -2.43 0.57
N ASP A 185 -10.19 -2.00 0.27
CA ASP A 185 -11.30 -1.97 1.24
C ASP A 185 -11.76 -3.40 1.59
N LEU A 186 -11.75 -4.33 0.64
CA LEU A 186 -11.98 -5.75 0.89
C LEU A 186 -10.90 -6.32 1.83
N GLY A 187 -9.65 -5.85 1.71
CA GLY A 187 -8.56 -6.19 2.62
C GLY A 187 -8.88 -5.87 4.08
N TYR A 188 -9.57 -4.77 4.35
CA TYR A 188 -10.00 -4.45 5.71
C TYR A 188 -10.95 -5.53 6.28
N ALA A 189 -11.94 -5.94 5.51
CA ALA A 189 -12.91 -6.96 5.93
C ALA A 189 -12.24 -8.34 6.10
N ILE A 190 -11.47 -8.78 5.11
CA ILE A 190 -10.77 -10.08 5.15
C ILE A 190 -9.69 -10.08 6.25
N GLY A 191 -8.99 -8.96 6.42
CA GLY A 191 -8.04 -8.77 7.51
C GLY A 191 -8.70 -8.94 8.88
N ALA A 192 -9.83 -8.27 9.12
CA ALA A 192 -10.56 -8.39 10.38
C ALA A 192 -11.00 -9.83 10.67
N LEU A 193 -11.49 -10.55 9.64
CA LEU A 193 -11.82 -11.97 9.76
C LEU A 193 -10.57 -12.82 10.08
N GLY A 194 -9.45 -12.57 9.39
CA GLY A 194 -8.19 -13.28 9.61
C GLY A 194 -7.63 -13.05 11.01
N LEU A 195 -7.71 -11.82 11.52
CA LEU A 195 -7.33 -11.45 12.89
C LEU A 195 -8.14 -12.22 13.93
N GLY A 196 -9.47 -12.20 13.77
CA GLY A 196 -10.38 -12.91 14.68
C GLY A 196 -10.14 -14.41 14.64
N LEU A 197 -9.94 -14.99 13.45
CA LEU A 197 -9.66 -16.42 13.29
C LEU A 197 -8.31 -16.81 13.92
N ALA A 198 -7.26 -16.04 13.69
CA ALA A 198 -5.94 -16.29 14.27
C ALA A 198 -5.98 -16.26 15.81
N ALA A 199 -6.64 -15.26 16.39
CA ALA A 199 -6.81 -15.16 17.83
C ALA A 199 -7.66 -16.31 18.39
N ASN A 200 -8.75 -16.69 17.72
CA ASN A 200 -9.64 -17.74 18.17
C ASN A 200 -8.99 -19.14 18.12
N LEU A 201 -8.29 -19.46 17.03
CA LEU A 201 -7.63 -20.78 16.85
C LEU A 201 -6.50 -21.02 17.84
N THR A 202 -5.81 -19.98 18.27
CA THR A 202 -4.68 -20.08 19.20
C THR A 202 -5.06 -19.80 20.64
N GLY A 203 -6.22 -19.20 20.88
CA GLY A 203 -6.62 -18.69 22.19
C GLY A 203 -5.80 -17.47 22.66
N ALA A 204 -4.99 -16.85 21.77
CA ALA A 204 -4.10 -15.76 22.10
C ALA A 204 -4.24 -14.59 21.11
N VAL A 205 -4.46 -13.38 21.63
CA VAL A 205 -4.58 -12.16 20.80
C VAL A 205 -3.29 -11.85 20.05
N GLU A 206 -2.15 -12.24 20.58
CA GLU A 206 -0.83 -12.11 19.97
C GLU A 206 -0.73 -12.77 18.60
N ALA A 207 -1.48 -13.84 18.38
CA ALA A 207 -1.51 -14.53 17.08
C ALA A 207 -2.05 -13.61 15.95
N ALA A 208 -2.95 -12.70 16.27
CA ALA A 208 -3.42 -11.71 15.32
C ALA A 208 -2.32 -10.74 14.88
N PHE A 209 -1.44 -10.33 15.80
CA PHE A 209 -0.28 -9.48 15.47
C PHE A 209 0.72 -10.23 14.58
N TRP A 210 1.01 -11.49 14.91
CA TRP A 210 1.88 -12.32 14.07
C TRP A 210 1.28 -12.58 12.69
N PHE A 211 -0.01 -12.82 12.60
CA PHE A 211 -0.71 -12.95 11.31
C PHE A 211 -0.50 -11.71 10.43
N VAL A 212 -0.69 -10.51 10.98
CA VAL A 212 -0.48 -9.26 10.23
C VAL A 212 0.98 -9.07 9.89
N ALA A 213 1.89 -9.24 10.85
CA ALA A 213 3.32 -9.04 10.63
C ALA A 213 3.84 -9.97 9.51
N ILE A 214 3.52 -11.26 9.57
CA ILE A 214 3.90 -12.25 8.55
C ILE A 214 3.28 -11.88 7.19
N SER A 215 1.99 -11.52 7.17
CA SER A 215 1.32 -11.10 5.93
C SER A 215 2.00 -9.88 5.30
N MET A 216 2.41 -8.89 6.10
CA MET A 216 3.14 -7.71 5.63
C MET A 216 4.52 -8.09 5.05
N PHE A 217 5.28 -8.94 5.73
CA PHE A 217 6.58 -9.41 5.23
C PHE A 217 6.45 -10.19 3.93
N VAL A 218 5.52 -11.15 3.86
CA VAL A 218 5.26 -11.94 2.66
C VAL A 218 4.82 -11.04 1.51
N SER A 219 3.89 -10.13 1.76
CA SER A 219 3.41 -9.18 0.76
C SER A 219 4.54 -8.26 0.27
N GLY A 220 5.41 -7.77 1.16
CA GLY A 220 6.59 -7.01 0.79
C GLY A 220 7.57 -7.80 -0.09
N CYS A 221 7.79 -9.09 0.21
CA CYS A 221 8.60 -9.97 -0.62
C CYS A 221 7.95 -10.22 -2.00
N LEU A 222 6.64 -10.42 -2.06
CA LEU A 222 5.90 -10.54 -3.32
C LEU A 222 5.99 -9.26 -4.15
N LEU A 223 5.81 -8.11 -3.51
CA LEU A 223 5.94 -6.81 -4.17
C LEU A 223 7.36 -6.61 -4.71
N PHE A 224 8.38 -6.94 -3.93
CA PHE A 224 9.78 -6.89 -4.36
C PHE A 224 10.01 -7.80 -5.57
N TRP A 225 9.64 -9.07 -5.48
CA TRP A 225 9.90 -10.05 -6.54
C TRP A 225 9.15 -9.74 -7.84
N LEU A 226 7.84 -9.44 -7.75
CA LEU A 226 7.01 -9.21 -8.94
C LEU A 226 7.28 -7.85 -9.61
N SER A 227 7.80 -6.85 -8.88
CA SER A 227 8.06 -5.51 -9.39
C SER A 227 9.53 -5.24 -9.71
N SER A 228 10.48 -6.06 -9.21
CA SER A 228 11.92 -5.87 -9.41
C SER A 228 12.34 -5.96 -10.88
N GLU A 229 11.73 -6.87 -11.64
CA GLU A 229 12.02 -7.03 -13.08
C GLU A 229 11.65 -5.79 -13.91
N ALA A 230 10.70 -4.98 -13.42
CA ALA A 230 10.27 -3.76 -14.09
C ALA A 230 11.02 -2.50 -13.61
N HIS A 231 11.90 -2.63 -12.60
CA HIS A 231 12.61 -1.49 -12.03
C HIS A 231 13.91 -1.23 -12.79
N PRO A 232 14.12 -0.03 -13.39
CA PRO A 232 15.29 0.25 -14.25
C PRO A 232 16.63 0.04 -13.57
N ARG A 233 16.74 0.29 -12.26
CA ARG A 233 17.99 0.13 -11.50
C ARG A 233 18.29 -1.32 -11.12
N LEU A 234 17.28 -2.20 -11.14
CA LEU A 234 17.40 -3.61 -10.77
C LEU A 234 17.45 -4.52 -12.01
N ASN A 235 17.02 -4.02 -13.16
CA ASN A 235 17.09 -4.74 -14.44
C ASN A 235 17.81 -3.90 -15.49
N PRO A 236 19.13 -4.11 -15.68
CA PRO A 236 19.96 -3.37 -16.66
C PRO A 236 19.42 -3.47 -18.09
N ALA A 237 18.78 -4.60 -18.45
CA ALA A 237 18.22 -4.79 -19.78
C ALA A 237 17.10 -3.78 -20.15
N ILE A 238 16.56 -3.05 -19.15
CA ILE A 238 15.58 -1.98 -19.37
C ILE A 238 16.29 -0.65 -19.70
N GLN A 239 17.55 -0.47 -19.26
CA GLN A 239 18.35 0.72 -19.53
C GLN A 239 18.96 0.69 -20.94
N GLU A 240 19.35 -0.49 -21.41
CA GLU A 240 19.81 -0.72 -22.77
C GLU A 240 18.58 -0.87 -23.67
N GLY A 241 18.06 0.25 -24.16
CA GLY A 241 17.06 0.21 -25.25
C GLY A 241 17.64 -0.57 -26.44
N PRO A 242 16.83 -1.21 -27.29
CA PRO A 242 17.34 -1.89 -28.46
C PRO A 242 18.25 -0.92 -29.23
N GLU A 243 19.52 -1.30 -29.36
CA GLU A 243 20.45 -0.60 -30.24
C GLU A 243 19.79 -0.59 -31.63
N VAL A 244 19.63 0.62 -32.19
CA VAL A 244 19.08 0.86 -33.52
C VAL A 244 20.19 0.71 -34.54
#